data_3ddc1b99ac2b7e995910eac179c3ff29
#
_entry.id   3ddc1b99ac2b7e995910eac179c3ff29
#
_cell.length_a   1.000
_cell.length_b   1.000
_cell.length_c   1.000
_cell.angle_alpha   90.00
_cell.angle_beta   90.00
_cell.angle_gamma   90.00
#
_symmetry.space_group_name_H-M   'P 1'
#
loop_
_entity.id
_entity.type
_entity.pdbx_description
1 polymer ?
#
loop_
_entity_poly.entity_id
_entity_poly.type
_entity_poly.pdbx_seq_one_letter_code
_entity_poly.pdbx_strand_id
1 'polypeptide(L)'
;MRTLFLLLVLFCSAATFAQSENLWKDLAKVSYEKKYDKLLGFKVDVPVFGEDVKLLEGETVEISGYIVPVEGYKSHTEFVFSAYPYNMCFFCGGAGPETVMEVTSTEPVKYTTDRIVLRGKLGLNDSDINRLMYILTDAEQVTDKKAGK
;
A
#
# COMPACT_ATOMS: atom_id res chain seq x y z
N MET A 1 9.95 -24.66 54.16
CA MET A 1 8.96 -24.68 53.08
C MET A 1 9.11 -23.37 52.29
N ARG A 2 9.81 -23.42 51.14
CA ARG A 2 10.14 -22.25 50.29
C ARG A 2 9.23 -22.36 49.08
N THR A 3 8.20 -21.53 49.03
CA THR A 3 7.32 -21.38 47.87
C THR A 3 8.00 -20.58 46.78
N LEU A 4 8.33 -21.28 45.70
CA LEU A 4 8.92 -20.73 44.48
C LEU A 4 7.81 -20.08 43.64
N PHE A 5 7.76 -18.74 43.62
CA PHE A 5 6.86 -17.97 42.79
C PHE A 5 7.42 -17.90 41.36
N LEU A 6 6.88 -18.72 40.47
CA LEU A 6 7.18 -18.68 39.03
C LEU A 6 6.39 -17.53 38.41
N LEU A 7 7.07 -16.41 38.19
CA LEU A 7 6.57 -15.28 37.39
C LEU A 7 6.61 -15.65 35.90
N LEU A 8 5.47 -16.10 35.39
CA LEU A 8 5.25 -16.30 33.95
C LEU A 8 5.07 -14.93 33.29
N VAL A 9 6.13 -14.37 32.73
CA VAL A 9 6.07 -13.15 31.91
C VAL A 9 5.46 -13.52 30.58
N LEU A 10 4.16 -13.26 30.41
CA LEU A 10 3.49 -13.32 29.13
C LEU A 10 4.03 -12.17 28.26
N PHE A 11 4.89 -12.50 27.30
CA PHE A 11 5.32 -11.59 26.25
C PHE A 11 4.13 -11.40 25.28
N CYS A 12 3.29 -10.42 25.56
CA CYS A 12 2.26 -9.98 24.64
C CYS A 12 2.95 -9.19 23.53
N SER A 13 3.25 -9.86 22.41
CA SER A 13 3.70 -9.20 21.18
C SER A 13 2.55 -8.34 20.67
N ALA A 14 2.48 -7.09 21.08
CA ALA A 14 1.63 -6.10 20.46
C ALA A 14 2.16 -5.87 19.04
N ALA A 15 1.48 -6.40 18.04
CA ALA A 15 1.70 -6.01 16.65
C ALA A 15 1.40 -4.51 16.55
N THR A 16 2.45 -3.70 16.48
CA THR A 16 2.35 -2.27 16.23
C THR A 16 1.96 -2.10 14.77
N PHE A 17 0.67 -1.92 14.50
CA PHE A 17 0.21 -1.52 13.17
C PHE A 17 0.62 -0.05 12.97
N ALA A 18 1.44 0.21 11.97
CA ALA A 18 1.77 1.58 11.56
C ALA A 18 0.48 2.27 11.10
N GLN A 19 0.13 3.36 11.76
CA GLN A 19 -1.13 4.08 11.54
C GLN A 19 -1.21 4.68 10.13
N SER A 20 -2.34 4.45 9.50
CA SER A 20 -2.64 4.66 8.08
C SER A 20 -2.54 6.08 7.53
N GLU A 21 -2.56 7.11 8.37
CA GLU A 21 -2.61 8.51 7.89
C GLU A 21 -1.27 9.05 7.36
N ASN A 22 -0.15 8.44 7.72
CA ASN A 22 1.19 8.90 7.35
C ASN A 22 1.88 8.04 6.28
N LEU A 23 1.38 6.85 5.97
CA LEU A 23 2.09 5.93 5.09
C LEU A 23 2.40 6.53 3.71
N TRP A 24 1.46 7.25 3.10
CA TRP A 24 1.72 7.94 1.83
C TRP A 24 2.87 8.95 1.90
N LYS A 25 3.09 9.59 3.06
CA LYS A 25 4.24 10.50 3.25
C LYS A 25 5.57 9.74 3.30
N ASP A 26 5.56 8.54 3.85
CA ASP A 26 6.75 7.70 3.85
C ASP A 26 7.01 7.14 2.45
N LEU A 27 5.99 6.68 1.74
CA LEU A 27 6.08 6.23 0.35
C LEU A 27 6.53 7.35 -0.61
N ALA A 28 6.24 8.61 -0.30
CA ALA A 28 6.72 9.75 -1.08
C ALA A 28 8.23 9.98 -1.00
N LYS A 29 8.96 9.29 -0.09
CA LYS A 29 10.42 9.34 0.02
C LYS A 29 11.09 8.44 -1.04
N VAL A 30 10.78 8.66 -2.29
CA VAL A 30 11.32 7.97 -3.46
C VAL A 30 12.03 8.97 -4.37
N SER A 31 13.11 8.55 -4.97
CA SER A 31 13.81 9.29 -6.03
C SER A 31 13.78 8.49 -7.33
N TYR A 32 14.22 9.08 -8.44
CA TYR A 32 14.19 8.43 -9.74
C TYR A 32 15.56 8.49 -10.39
N GLU A 33 15.98 7.36 -10.98
CA GLU A 33 17.18 7.27 -11.82
C GLU A 33 16.81 6.91 -13.25
N LYS A 34 17.51 7.52 -14.21
CA LYS A 34 17.35 7.18 -15.63
C LYS A 34 18.16 5.94 -15.97
N LYS A 35 17.49 4.82 -16.21
CA LYS A 35 18.10 3.58 -16.70
C LYS A 35 17.72 3.31 -18.15
N TYR A 36 18.68 2.82 -18.95
CA TYR A 36 18.39 2.43 -20.33
C TYR A 36 17.65 1.09 -20.37
N ASP A 37 16.46 1.10 -20.92
CA ASP A 37 15.69 -0.10 -21.15
C ASP A 37 16.00 -0.65 -22.55
N LYS A 38 16.50 -1.91 -22.60
CA LYS A 38 16.91 -2.55 -23.85
C LYS A 38 15.73 -2.94 -24.75
N LEU A 39 14.56 -3.22 -24.16
CA LEU A 39 13.35 -3.61 -24.89
C LEU A 39 12.71 -2.39 -25.55
N LEU A 40 12.66 -1.26 -24.82
CA LEU A 40 12.09 -0.01 -25.31
C LEU A 40 13.06 0.80 -26.18
N GLY A 41 14.37 0.59 -26.02
CA GLY A 41 15.38 1.32 -26.76
C GLY A 41 15.61 2.77 -26.30
N PHE A 42 15.11 3.16 -25.14
CA PHE A 42 15.32 4.49 -24.55
C PHE A 42 15.46 4.43 -23.00
N LYS A 43 15.82 5.57 -22.40
CA LYS A 43 15.94 5.68 -20.96
C LYS A 43 14.58 5.89 -20.30
N VAL A 44 14.30 5.08 -19.27
CA VAL A 44 13.13 5.17 -18.42
C VAL A 44 13.51 5.65 -17.01
N ASP A 45 12.60 6.31 -16.33
CA ASP A 45 12.77 6.67 -14.94
C ASP A 45 12.40 5.44 -14.08
N VAL A 46 13.38 4.97 -13.29
CA VAL A 46 13.23 3.83 -12.39
C VAL A 46 13.21 4.34 -10.96
N PRO A 47 12.26 3.92 -10.11
CA PRO A 47 12.20 4.36 -8.72
C PRO A 47 13.40 3.83 -7.92
N VAL A 48 13.92 4.68 -7.04
CA VAL A 48 14.95 4.36 -6.06
C VAL A 48 14.35 4.60 -4.68
N PHE A 49 14.00 3.52 -4.02
CA PHE A 49 13.37 3.57 -2.70
C PHE A 49 14.39 3.90 -1.62
N GLY A 50 14.02 4.82 -0.70
CA GLY A 50 14.80 5.09 0.50
C GLY A 50 14.79 3.90 1.48
N GLU A 51 15.75 3.86 2.39
CA GLU A 51 15.88 2.75 3.36
C GLU A 51 14.62 2.56 4.20
N ASP A 52 13.97 3.65 4.62
CA ASP A 52 12.72 3.60 5.38
C ASP A 52 11.59 2.90 4.60
N VAL A 53 11.51 3.13 3.29
CA VAL A 53 10.53 2.50 2.40
C VAL A 53 10.85 1.02 2.19
N LYS A 54 12.13 0.67 2.01
CA LYS A 54 12.57 -0.72 1.86
C LYS A 54 12.28 -1.57 3.10
N LEU A 55 12.32 -1.00 4.29
CA LEU A 55 11.96 -1.69 5.52
C LEU A 55 10.48 -2.09 5.60
N LEU A 56 9.63 -1.45 4.79
CA LEU A 56 8.21 -1.77 4.72
C LEU A 56 7.89 -2.89 3.73
N GLU A 57 8.86 -3.31 2.90
CA GLU A 57 8.67 -4.37 1.91
C GLU A 57 8.33 -5.71 2.59
N GLY A 58 7.22 -6.31 2.20
CA GLY A 58 6.70 -7.55 2.78
C GLY A 58 5.98 -7.37 4.12
N GLU A 59 6.02 -6.18 4.72
CA GLU A 59 5.30 -5.89 5.96
C GLU A 59 3.81 -5.71 5.72
N THR A 60 3.02 -6.07 6.74
CA THR A 60 1.58 -5.80 6.73
C THR A 60 1.33 -4.36 7.17
N VAL A 61 0.78 -3.57 6.27
CA VAL A 61 0.52 -2.14 6.49
C VAL A 61 -0.97 -1.83 6.41
N GLU A 62 -1.38 -0.75 7.05
CA GLU A 62 -2.69 -0.13 6.85
C GLU A 62 -2.53 1.18 6.12
N ILE A 63 -3.34 1.38 5.08
CA ILE A 63 -3.28 2.57 4.25
C ILE A 63 -4.68 3.07 3.92
N SER A 64 -4.91 4.36 4.05
CA SER A 64 -6.19 4.99 3.73
C SER A 64 -6.12 5.75 2.41
N GLY A 65 -7.15 5.63 1.59
CA GLY A 65 -7.17 6.26 0.28
C GLY A 65 -8.47 6.02 -0.47
N TYR A 66 -8.41 6.12 -1.79
CA TYR A 66 -9.54 6.08 -2.69
C TYR A 66 -9.33 5.03 -3.77
N ILE A 67 -10.40 4.32 -4.12
CA ILE A 67 -10.39 3.42 -5.28
C ILE A 67 -10.44 4.27 -6.55
N VAL A 68 -9.51 4.03 -7.47
CA VAL A 68 -9.49 4.69 -8.79
C VAL A 68 -10.20 3.78 -9.79
N PRO A 69 -11.30 4.24 -10.42
CA PRO A 69 -11.99 3.48 -11.46
C PRO A 69 -11.17 3.53 -12.76
N VAL A 70 -10.29 2.53 -12.98
CA VAL A 70 -9.55 2.38 -14.23
C VAL A 70 -10.30 1.42 -15.15
N GLU A 71 -10.44 1.76 -16.43
CA GLU A 71 -11.07 0.86 -17.40
C GLU A 71 -10.30 -0.47 -17.48
N GLY A 72 -11.05 -1.58 -17.42
CA GLY A 72 -10.48 -2.93 -17.42
C GLY A 72 -10.49 -3.63 -16.06
N TYR A 73 -10.52 -2.92 -14.96
CA TYR A 73 -10.71 -3.51 -13.63
C TYR A 73 -12.19 -3.85 -13.40
N LYS A 74 -12.62 -4.97 -13.97
CA LYS A 74 -13.98 -5.49 -13.78
C LYS A 74 -14.13 -6.34 -12.52
N SER A 75 -13.03 -6.80 -11.97
CA SER A 75 -12.97 -7.57 -10.75
C SER A 75 -12.69 -6.61 -9.60
N HIS A 76 -13.55 -6.61 -8.62
CA HIS A 76 -13.34 -5.84 -7.39
C HIS A 76 -12.20 -6.40 -6.51
N THR A 77 -11.47 -7.41 -6.95
CA THR A 77 -10.28 -7.97 -6.28
C THR A 77 -8.98 -7.39 -6.79
N GLU A 78 -8.99 -6.75 -7.98
CA GLU A 78 -7.83 -6.06 -8.53
C GLU A 78 -8.23 -4.64 -8.91
N PHE A 79 -7.54 -3.65 -8.36
CA PHE A 79 -7.84 -2.23 -8.59
C PHE A 79 -6.64 -1.35 -8.28
N VAL A 80 -6.72 -0.10 -8.70
CA VAL A 80 -5.75 0.93 -8.31
C VAL A 80 -6.28 1.68 -7.09
N PHE A 81 -5.40 1.93 -6.13
CA PHE A 81 -5.66 2.69 -4.92
C PHE A 81 -4.82 3.95 -4.90
N SER A 82 -5.39 5.08 -4.48
CA SER A 82 -4.76 6.39 -4.54
C SER A 82 -4.86 7.14 -3.22
N ALA A 83 -3.84 7.92 -2.90
CA ALA A 83 -3.85 8.88 -1.81
C ALA A 83 -4.92 9.98 -2.00
N TYR A 84 -5.28 10.25 -3.25
CA TYR A 84 -6.17 11.34 -3.65
C TYR A 84 -7.41 10.83 -4.38
N PRO A 85 -8.54 11.58 -4.33
CA PRO A 85 -9.72 11.28 -5.14
C PRO A 85 -9.39 11.23 -6.64
N TYR A 86 -10.21 10.50 -7.41
CA TYR A 86 -9.98 10.24 -8.83
C TYR A 86 -9.57 11.47 -9.65
N ASN A 87 -10.27 12.59 -9.48
CA ASN A 87 -10.01 13.84 -10.24
C ASN A 87 -8.69 14.54 -9.87
N MET A 88 -8.01 14.11 -8.81
CA MET A 88 -6.75 14.65 -8.32
C MET A 88 -5.63 13.61 -8.30
N CYS A 89 -5.89 12.37 -8.74
CA CYS A 89 -4.93 11.29 -8.70
C CYS A 89 -3.89 11.38 -9.83
N PHE A 90 -2.90 10.52 -9.78
CA PHE A 90 -1.81 10.43 -10.78
C PHE A 90 -2.33 10.32 -12.21
N PHE A 91 -3.33 9.48 -12.48
CA PHE A 91 -3.87 9.26 -13.83
C PHE A 91 -4.58 10.46 -14.43
N CYS A 92 -4.99 11.42 -13.61
CA CYS A 92 -5.55 12.70 -14.05
C CYS A 92 -4.51 13.83 -14.07
N GLY A 93 -3.24 13.53 -13.77
CA GLY A 93 -2.16 14.50 -13.75
C GLY A 93 -2.14 15.42 -12.52
N GLY A 94 -2.92 15.09 -11.48
CA GLY A 94 -3.00 15.89 -10.25
C GLY A 94 -1.93 15.56 -9.21
N ALA A 95 -1.23 14.40 -9.34
CA ALA A 95 -0.25 13.94 -8.35
C ALA A 95 0.84 13.09 -9.02
N GLY A 96 1.91 12.78 -8.28
CA GLY A 96 3.00 11.94 -8.75
C GLY A 96 2.69 10.43 -8.66
N PRO A 97 3.50 9.59 -9.34
CA PRO A 97 3.30 8.14 -9.36
C PRO A 97 3.47 7.46 -7.99
N GLU A 98 4.13 8.13 -7.05
CA GLU A 98 4.28 7.66 -5.65
C GLU A 98 2.99 7.71 -4.84
N THR A 99 1.92 8.27 -5.41
CA THR A 99 0.62 8.43 -4.75
C THR A 99 -0.40 7.39 -5.15
N VAL A 100 -0.01 6.39 -5.94
CA VAL A 100 -0.88 5.29 -6.39
C VAL A 100 -0.22 3.94 -6.17
N MET A 101 -1.03 2.90 -6.00
CA MET A 101 -0.58 1.52 -5.90
C MET A 101 -1.56 0.57 -6.57
N GLU A 102 -1.04 -0.56 -7.04
CA GLU A 102 -1.87 -1.70 -7.42
C GLU A 102 -2.31 -2.46 -6.17
N VAL A 103 -3.54 -2.90 -6.15
CA VAL A 103 -4.09 -3.71 -5.05
C VAL A 103 -4.63 -5.01 -5.58
N THR A 104 -4.25 -6.11 -4.92
CA THR A 104 -4.89 -7.42 -5.05
C THR A 104 -5.48 -7.78 -3.69
N SER A 105 -6.82 -7.83 -3.61
CA SER A 105 -7.53 -8.14 -2.37
C SER A 105 -7.96 -9.60 -2.30
N THR A 106 -8.06 -10.13 -1.08
CA THR A 106 -8.51 -11.51 -0.82
C THR A 106 -10.00 -11.68 -1.09
N GLU A 107 -10.79 -10.65 -0.81
CA GLU A 107 -12.24 -10.61 -1.04
C GLU A 107 -12.59 -9.40 -1.93
N PRO A 108 -13.68 -9.46 -2.68
CA PRO A 108 -14.12 -8.35 -3.51
C PRO A 108 -14.39 -7.09 -2.68
N VAL A 109 -13.73 -5.99 -3.05
CA VAL A 109 -13.96 -4.67 -2.44
C VAL A 109 -14.94 -3.90 -3.29
N LYS A 110 -16.05 -3.44 -2.69
CA LYS A 110 -17.05 -2.67 -3.42
C LYS A 110 -16.52 -1.28 -3.75
N TYR A 111 -16.67 -0.86 -5.00
CA TYR A 111 -16.34 0.50 -5.40
C TYR A 111 -17.14 1.54 -4.61
N THR A 112 -16.44 2.55 -4.13
CA THR A 112 -17.00 3.73 -3.48
C THR A 112 -16.14 4.95 -3.82
N THR A 113 -16.74 6.12 -3.79
CA THR A 113 -16.04 7.41 -3.88
C THR A 113 -15.53 7.88 -2.52
N ASP A 114 -15.93 7.22 -1.45
CA ASP A 114 -15.48 7.54 -0.10
C ASP A 114 -14.05 7.04 0.13
N ARG A 115 -13.37 7.68 1.08
CA ARG A 115 -12.08 7.23 1.56
C ARG A 115 -12.25 5.96 2.38
N ILE A 116 -11.51 4.92 2.04
CA ILE A 116 -11.49 3.65 2.76
C ILE A 116 -10.10 3.34 3.32
N VAL A 117 -10.02 2.36 4.20
CA VAL A 117 -8.76 1.83 4.72
C VAL A 117 -8.60 0.40 4.23
N LEU A 118 -7.41 0.10 3.70
CA LEU A 118 -7.00 -1.24 3.34
C LEU A 118 -5.87 -1.69 4.26
N ARG A 119 -5.83 -2.98 4.56
CA ARG A 119 -4.71 -3.66 5.21
C ARG A 119 -4.20 -4.74 4.28
N GLY A 120 -2.90 -4.83 4.08
CA GLY A 120 -2.30 -5.83 3.20
C GLY A 120 -0.78 -5.80 3.28
N LYS A 121 -0.11 -6.67 2.52
CA LYS A 121 1.35 -6.72 2.42
C LYS A 121 1.85 -5.76 1.36
N LEU A 122 2.75 -4.87 1.74
CA LEU A 122 3.37 -3.92 0.82
C LEU A 122 4.48 -4.60 0.01
N GLY A 123 4.43 -4.46 -1.29
CA GLY A 123 5.48 -4.82 -2.24
C GLY A 123 6.04 -3.59 -2.94
N LEU A 124 7.32 -3.64 -3.27
CA LEU A 124 8.03 -2.61 -4.03
C LEU A 124 8.38 -3.14 -5.42
N ASN A 125 8.23 -2.32 -6.45
CA ASN A 125 8.58 -2.66 -7.81
C ASN A 125 9.49 -1.59 -8.42
N ASP A 126 10.73 -1.94 -8.70
CA ASP A 126 11.75 -1.11 -9.32
C ASP A 126 12.21 -1.62 -10.70
N SER A 127 11.61 -2.69 -11.19
CA SER A 127 12.11 -3.44 -12.34
C SER A 127 11.10 -3.69 -13.45
N ASP A 128 9.80 -3.85 -13.13
CA ASP A 128 8.76 -4.05 -14.12
C ASP A 128 8.04 -2.72 -14.43
N ILE A 129 8.36 -2.15 -15.58
CA ILE A 129 7.78 -0.88 -16.05
C ILE A 129 6.29 -0.95 -16.39
N ASN A 130 5.72 -2.15 -16.52
CA ASN A 130 4.29 -2.34 -16.80
C ASN A 130 3.45 -2.33 -15.52
N ARG A 131 4.08 -2.25 -14.36
CA ARG A 131 3.43 -2.24 -13.05
C ARG A 131 3.70 -0.94 -12.31
N LEU A 132 2.81 -0.58 -11.40
CA LEU A 132 3.06 0.53 -10.48
C LEU A 132 4.19 0.18 -9.50
N MET A 133 4.86 1.21 -8.98
CA MET A 133 6.00 1.03 -8.07
C MET A 133 5.60 0.47 -6.71
N TYR A 134 4.35 0.64 -6.28
CA TYR A 134 3.80 0.09 -5.05
C TYR A 134 2.71 -0.91 -5.37
N ILE A 135 2.73 -2.02 -4.63
CA ILE A 135 1.81 -3.15 -4.79
C ILE A 135 1.33 -3.57 -3.41
N LEU A 136 0.03 -3.66 -3.20
CA LEU A 136 -0.56 -4.17 -1.97
C LEU A 136 -1.22 -5.51 -2.25
N THR A 137 -0.67 -6.58 -1.69
CA THR A 137 -1.20 -7.94 -1.85
C THR A 137 -1.91 -8.42 -0.58
N ASP A 138 -2.71 -9.47 -0.70
CA ASP A 138 -3.51 -10.03 0.40
C ASP A 138 -4.34 -8.94 1.10
N ALA A 139 -4.84 -7.97 0.32
CA ALA A 139 -5.50 -6.79 0.87
C ALA A 139 -6.91 -7.11 1.36
N GLU A 140 -7.27 -6.49 2.47
CA GLU A 140 -8.60 -6.55 3.07
C GLU A 140 -9.08 -5.14 3.41
N GLN A 141 -10.36 -4.87 3.19
CA GLN A 141 -10.93 -3.60 3.63
C GLN A 141 -11.13 -3.63 5.15
N VAL A 142 -10.49 -2.68 5.84
CA VAL A 142 -10.71 -2.48 7.27
C VAL A 142 -12.03 -1.75 7.46
N THR A 143 -13.04 -2.47 7.95
CA THR A 143 -14.31 -1.87 8.35
C THR A 143 -14.32 -1.72 9.86
N ASP A 144 -14.49 -0.51 10.37
CA ASP A 144 -14.72 -0.32 11.80
C ASP A 144 -15.97 -1.09 12.22
N LYS A 145 -15.77 -2.20 12.95
CA LYS A 145 -16.86 -2.93 13.62
C LYS A 145 -17.39 -2.12 14.83
N LYS A 146 -17.76 -0.86 14.63
CA LYS A 146 -18.42 -0.02 15.63
C LYS A 146 -19.51 0.85 15.02
N ALA A 147 -20.57 0.21 14.55
CA ALA A 147 -21.89 0.85 14.46
C ALA A 147 -22.94 -0.26 14.55
N GLY A 148 -23.00 -0.89 15.70
CA GLY A 148 -24.01 -1.88 16.04
C GLY A 148 -24.42 -1.70 17.49
N LYS A 149 -25.20 -0.63 17.77
CA LYS A 149 -26.30 -0.62 18.73
C LYS A 149 -27.05 0.69 18.64
#